data_100515e7ccf941a0302596826f250c66
#
_entry.id   100515e7ccf941a0302596826f250c66
#
_cell.length_a   1.000
_cell.length_b   1.000
_cell.length_c   1.000
_cell.angle_alpha   90.00
_cell.angle_beta   90.00
_cell.angle_gamma   90.00
#
_symmetry.space_group_name_H-M   'P 1'
#
loop_
_entity.id
_entity.type
_entity.pdbx_description
1 polymer ?
#
loop_
_entity_poly.entity_id
_entity_poly.type
_entity_poly.pdbx_seq_one_letter_code
_entity_poly.pdbx_strand_id
1 'polypeptide(L)'
;MSIMTVKNLSHGFGDRAIFNDVSFRLLKGEHIGLIGANGEGKSTFMNIITGKLMPDEGTVQWSKNVSVGYMDQHAVLKKGMTIREALAGAFDSLFDMEKQMNELYEQMGSADPDKMDEMMEEASVLQELLMAHDFYSIDVKVDEVAWALGLMELGLDTDVSALSGGQRTKVLLAKLLLSKPDILLLDEPTNHLDREHIEWLRRYLESYENAFILISHDIPFLNSVVNLIYHMHNKNLDRYVGDYDKFMEVFKVKQEQQEAAYKRQQAEIAELKDFVARNKSRVATRNMAMSRQKKLDNMELISRPTEAPEPEFDFKESKISGKVIFETKDLVIGYDEPLSKPLNLYMERKQKIVIEGANGIGKTTLLKSLLGLIPAVSGEAKMGDSIELGYFEQESSGDGEKTCIDEIWQDFQAWTQFEVRLALAKCGLTTKHIESKVKVLSGGEQAKVRLCKLINRPSNLLVLDEPTNHLDVAAKTELKRALQEYNGSILMVCHEPEFYEGLATEIWDLSEWTTRLI
;
A
#
# COMPACT_ATOMS: atom_id res chain seq x y z
N MET A 1 12.85 19.60 -18.13
CA MET A 1 12.43 20.80 -17.39
C MET A 1 11.85 20.35 -16.07
N SER A 2 12.10 21.07 -14.94
CA SER A 2 11.50 20.67 -13.64
C SER A 2 10.03 21.03 -13.64
N ILE A 3 9.17 20.06 -13.34
CA ILE A 3 7.72 20.27 -13.25
C ILE A 3 7.27 20.46 -11.80
N MET A 4 8.03 19.95 -10.83
CA MET A 4 7.83 20.22 -9.41
C MET A 4 9.16 20.34 -8.69
N THR A 5 9.24 21.25 -7.72
CA THR A 5 10.41 21.40 -6.84
C THR A 5 9.94 21.64 -5.42
N VAL A 6 10.43 20.84 -4.49
CA VAL A 6 10.26 21.00 -3.05
C VAL A 6 11.60 21.42 -2.46
N LYS A 7 11.61 22.48 -1.64
CA LYS A 7 12.83 23.01 -1.01
C LYS A 7 12.67 23.14 0.48
N ASN A 8 13.67 22.61 1.20
CA ASN A 8 13.83 22.74 2.65
C ASN A 8 12.54 22.39 3.43
N LEU A 9 11.88 21.31 3.02
CA LEU A 9 10.62 20.86 3.60
C LEU A 9 10.87 20.29 4.99
N SER A 10 10.23 20.87 6.00
CA SER A 10 10.15 20.32 7.35
C SER A 10 8.68 20.21 7.75
N HIS A 11 8.30 19.09 8.36
CA HIS A 11 6.95 18.87 8.84
C HIS A 11 6.91 17.83 9.96
N GLY A 12 5.97 18.01 10.91
CA GLY A 12 5.75 17.07 12.00
C GLY A 12 4.35 17.13 12.56
N PHE A 13 4.00 16.13 13.35
CA PHE A 13 2.74 16.07 14.10
C PHE A 13 3.05 16.10 15.60
N GLY A 14 2.72 17.21 16.27
CA GLY A 14 3.09 17.44 17.67
C GLY A 14 4.61 17.33 17.84
N ASP A 15 5.08 16.49 18.73
CA ASP A 15 6.51 16.30 19.00
C ASP A 15 7.24 15.39 17.99
N ARG A 16 6.52 14.84 17.01
CA ARG A 16 7.10 13.94 16.00
C ARG A 16 7.43 14.69 14.72
N ALA A 17 8.71 15.00 14.49
CA ALA A 17 9.20 15.43 13.19
C ALA A 17 9.15 14.23 12.20
N ILE A 18 8.51 14.45 11.04
CA ILE A 18 8.41 13.49 9.94
C ILE A 18 9.49 13.79 8.89
N PHE A 19 9.64 15.06 8.54
CA PHE A 19 10.66 15.57 7.61
C PHE A 19 11.52 16.62 8.28
N ASN A 20 12.79 16.65 7.91
CA ASN A 20 13.73 17.65 8.39
C ASN A 20 14.61 18.11 7.21
N ASP A 21 14.34 19.32 6.71
CA ASP A 21 15.09 19.96 5.62
C ASP A 21 15.16 19.11 4.32
N VAL A 22 14.05 18.49 3.94
CA VAL A 22 13.96 17.61 2.78
C VAL A 22 13.80 18.42 1.50
N SER A 23 14.54 18.03 0.47
CA SER A 23 14.41 18.61 -0.87
C SER A 23 14.11 17.52 -1.89
N PHE A 24 13.18 17.83 -2.82
CA PHE A 24 12.71 16.89 -3.85
C PHE A 24 12.54 17.61 -5.18
N ARG A 25 12.77 16.90 -6.26
CA ARG A 25 12.60 17.42 -7.62
C ARG A 25 12.03 16.37 -8.54
N LEU A 26 11.01 16.76 -9.32
CA LEU A 26 10.40 15.94 -10.35
C LEU A 26 10.64 16.56 -11.72
N LEU A 27 11.15 15.78 -12.66
CA LEU A 27 11.34 16.18 -14.06
C LEU A 27 10.26 15.53 -14.94
N LYS A 28 10.03 16.09 -16.13
CA LYS A 28 9.14 15.50 -17.12
C LYS A 28 9.63 14.10 -17.52
N GLY A 29 8.72 13.12 -17.53
CA GLY A 29 9.04 11.73 -17.89
C GLY A 29 9.83 10.95 -16.83
N GLU A 30 10.01 11.47 -15.62
CA GLU A 30 10.54 10.68 -14.52
C GLU A 30 9.47 9.78 -13.91
N HIS A 31 9.76 8.50 -13.80
CA HIS A 31 8.93 7.50 -13.16
C HIS A 31 9.54 7.17 -11.79
N ILE A 32 8.97 7.77 -10.75
CA ILE A 32 9.55 7.75 -9.41
C ILE A 32 8.85 6.72 -8.53
N GLY A 33 9.63 5.82 -7.91
CA GLY A 33 9.20 5.03 -6.77
C GLY A 33 9.52 5.76 -5.46
N LEU A 34 8.51 6.06 -4.65
CA LEU A 34 8.67 6.61 -3.32
C LEU A 34 8.58 5.47 -2.30
N ILE A 35 9.72 5.09 -1.73
CA ILE A 35 9.83 3.96 -0.82
C ILE A 35 10.24 4.38 0.59
N GLY A 36 9.98 3.52 1.57
CA GLY A 36 10.29 3.73 2.98
C GLY A 36 9.41 2.85 3.85
N ALA A 37 9.79 2.62 5.10
CA ALA A 37 9.00 1.86 6.05
C ALA A 37 7.62 2.52 6.29
N ASN A 38 6.68 1.73 6.82
CA ASN A 38 5.39 2.28 7.22
C ASN A 38 5.58 3.32 8.34
N GLY A 39 4.82 4.42 8.25
CA GLY A 39 4.94 5.53 9.20
C GLY A 39 6.09 6.52 8.96
N GLU A 40 6.96 6.32 7.96
CA GLU A 40 8.03 7.28 7.59
C GLU A 40 7.51 8.55 6.89
N GLY A 41 6.21 8.58 6.53
CA GLY A 41 5.58 9.80 6.01
C GLY A 41 5.34 9.83 4.51
N LYS A 42 5.35 8.70 3.80
CA LYS A 42 5.10 8.63 2.35
C LYS A 42 3.79 9.33 1.95
N SER A 43 2.66 8.93 2.54
CA SER A 43 1.35 9.55 2.28
C SER A 43 1.27 10.99 2.80
N THR A 44 1.99 11.35 3.87
CA THR A 44 2.13 12.74 4.35
C THR A 44 2.82 13.60 3.30
N PHE A 45 3.90 13.10 2.69
CA PHE A 45 4.58 13.78 1.59
C PHE A 45 3.66 13.99 0.39
N MET A 46 2.90 12.96 -0.01
CA MET A 46 1.89 13.07 -1.08
C MET A 46 0.83 14.14 -0.76
N ASN A 47 0.34 14.19 0.48
CA ASN A 47 -0.63 15.21 0.90
C ASN A 47 -0.04 16.63 0.91
N ILE A 48 1.25 16.78 1.24
CA ILE A 48 1.92 18.09 1.19
C ILE A 48 2.11 18.56 -0.25
N ILE A 49 2.60 17.71 -1.15
CA ILE A 49 2.82 18.12 -2.54
C ILE A 49 1.51 18.37 -3.29
N THR A 50 0.41 17.72 -2.90
CA THR A 50 -0.94 18.00 -3.44
C THR A 50 -1.64 19.20 -2.80
N GLY A 51 -1.02 19.83 -1.79
CA GLY A 51 -1.59 20.99 -1.09
C GLY A 51 -2.72 20.65 -0.10
N LYS A 52 -2.99 19.37 0.16
CA LYS A 52 -3.96 18.94 1.17
C LYS A 52 -3.47 19.17 2.59
N LEU A 53 -2.16 19.18 2.77
CA LEU A 53 -1.48 19.43 4.04
C LEU A 53 -0.44 20.53 3.85
N MET A 54 -0.46 21.55 4.71
CA MET A 54 0.55 22.60 4.71
C MET A 54 1.80 22.12 5.45
N PRO A 55 3.01 22.30 4.89
CA PRO A 55 4.24 22.04 5.62
C PRO A 55 4.47 23.07 6.71
N ASP A 56 5.24 22.70 7.76
CA ASP A 56 5.63 23.64 8.81
C ASP A 56 6.67 24.64 8.28
N GLU A 57 7.63 24.16 7.47
CA GLU A 57 8.65 24.98 6.81
C GLU A 57 8.90 24.47 5.38
N GLY A 58 9.48 25.35 4.55
CA GLY A 58 9.83 25.03 3.17
C GLY A 58 8.78 25.46 2.16
N THR A 59 9.01 25.10 0.89
CA THR A 59 8.12 25.48 -0.21
C THR A 59 7.95 24.37 -1.21
N VAL A 60 6.72 24.23 -1.72
CA VAL A 60 6.37 23.36 -2.85
C VAL A 60 6.04 24.26 -4.05
N GLN A 61 6.75 24.10 -5.13
CA GLN A 61 6.58 24.92 -6.34
C GLN A 61 6.27 24.01 -7.53
N TRP A 62 5.10 24.20 -8.13
CA TRP A 62 4.67 23.57 -9.37
C TRP A 62 4.97 24.45 -10.57
N SER A 63 5.28 23.86 -11.70
CA SER A 63 5.34 24.58 -12.98
C SER A 63 3.94 25.08 -13.36
N LYS A 64 3.87 26.17 -14.12
CA LYS A 64 2.58 26.69 -14.61
C LYS A 64 1.95 25.70 -15.58
N ASN A 65 0.62 25.62 -15.56
CA ASN A 65 -0.19 24.80 -16.48
C ASN A 65 0.13 23.31 -16.45
N VAL A 66 0.40 22.76 -15.28
CA VAL A 66 0.61 21.32 -15.06
C VAL A 66 -0.63 20.72 -14.42
N SER A 67 -1.20 19.71 -15.05
CA SER A 67 -2.28 18.92 -14.49
C SER A 67 -1.74 17.83 -13.55
N VAL A 68 -2.29 17.74 -12.35
CA VAL A 68 -1.89 16.76 -11.34
C VAL A 68 -3.07 15.87 -11.02
N GLY A 69 -2.91 14.59 -11.24
CA GLY A 69 -3.87 13.58 -10.84
C GLY A 69 -3.39 12.84 -9.59
N TYR A 70 -4.20 12.79 -8.55
CA TYR A 70 -3.89 12.09 -7.32
C TYR A 70 -4.97 11.04 -6.99
N MET A 71 -4.52 9.80 -6.80
CA MET A 71 -5.38 8.72 -6.33
C MET A 71 -5.64 8.91 -4.85
N ASP A 72 -6.74 9.59 -4.52
CA ASP A 72 -7.18 9.76 -3.16
C ASP A 72 -8.10 8.60 -2.75
N GLN A 73 -7.64 7.77 -1.83
CA GLN A 73 -8.45 6.66 -1.28
C GLN A 73 -9.71 7.13 -0.55
N HIS A 74 -9.75 8.40 -0.14
CA HIS A 74 -10.89 9.03 0.53
C HIS A 74 -11.75 9.91 -0.40
N ALA A 75 -11.46 9.93 -1.71
CA ALA A 75 -12.26 10.68 -2.66
C ALA A 75 -13.71 10.18 -2.66
N VAL A 76 -14.63 11.12 -2.51
CA VAL A 76 -16.06 10.83 -2.43
C VAL A 76 -16.67 10.89 -3.81
N LEU A 77 -17.08 9.75 -4.34
CA LEU A 77 -17.93 9.69 -5.53
C LEU A 77 -19.33 10.21 -5.14
N LYS A 78 -19.94 11.01 -6.01
CA LYS A 78 -21.29 11.56 -5.77
C LYS A 78 -22.32 10.43 -5.75
N LYS A 79 -23.18 10.40 -4.74
CA LYS A 79 -24.29 9.46 -4.66
C LYS A 79 -25.25 9.66 -5.83
N GLY A 80 -25.75 8.56 -6.40
CA GLY A 80 -26.66 8.59 -7.53
C GLY A 80 -25.98 8.66 -8.91
N MET A 81 -24.63 8.68 -8.97
CA MET A 81 -23.89 8.53 -10.22
C MET A 81 -23.70 7.05 -10.56
N THR A 82 -23.78 6.73 -11.83
CA THR A 82 -23.36 5.42 -12.36
C THR A 82 -21.84 5.33 -12.47
N ILE A 83 -21.31 4.11 -12.59
CA ILE A 83 -19.87 3.91 -12.86
C ILE A 83 -19.47 4.62 -14.15
N ARG A 84 -20.29 4.48 -15.23
CA ARG A 84 -20.04 5.15 -16.53
C ARG A 84 -19.93 6.65 -16.37
N GLU A 85 -20.88 7.29 -15.70
CA GLU A 85 -20.86 8.74 -15.45
C GLU A 85 -19.64 9.16 -14.64
N ALA A 86 -19.25 8.35 -13.62
CA ALA A 86 -18.06 8.63 -12.84
C ALA A 86 -16.78 8.59 -13.67
N LEU A 87 -16.65 7.65 -14.61
CA LEU A 87 -15.52 7.52 -15.53
C LEU A 87 -15.52 8.63 -16.60
N ALA A 88 -16.68 8.90 -17.20
CA ALA A 88 -16.85 10.00 -18.16
C ALA A 88 -16.48 11.35 -17.56
N GLY A 89 -16.66 11.53 -16.24
CA GLY A 89 -16.23 12.71 -15.52
C GLY A 89 -14.71 12.98 -15.53
N ALA A 90 -13.88 12.08 -16.08
CA ALA A 90 -12.47 12.35 -16.40
C ALA A 90 -12.32 13.35 -17.57
N PHE A 91 -13.36 13.52 -18.37
CA PHE A 91 -13.41 14.32 -19.58
C PHE A 91 -14.36 15.54 -19.47
N ASP A 92 -14.73 15.93 -18.23
CA ASP A 92 -15.68 17.03 -17.98
C ASP A 92 -15.32 18.31 -18.77
N SER A 93 -14.02 18.65 -18.86
CA SER A 93 -13.58 19.83 -19.62
C SER A 93 -13.85 19.73 -21.12
N LEU A 94 -13.81 18.52 -21.69
CA LEU A 94 -14.12 18.29 -23.11
C LEU A 94 -15.64 18.36 -23.36
N PHE A 95 -16.44 17.83 -22.41
CA PHE A 95 -17.90 17.98 -22.46
C PHE A 95 -18.34 19.44 -22.33
N ASP A 96 -17.65 20.22 -21.49
CA ASP A 96 -17.90 21.67 -21.39
C ASP A 96 -17.53 22.40 -22.67
N MET A 97 -16.43 22.03 -23.36
CA MET A 97 -16.05 22.59 -24.66
C MET A 97 -17.08 22.24 -25.75
N GLU A 98 -17.56 20.98 -25.79
CA GLU A 98 -18.61 20.57 -26.69
C GLU A 98 -19.89 21.38 -26.49
N LYS A 99 -20.28 21.55 -25.21
CA LYS A 99 -21.45 22.35 -24.87
C LYS A 99 -21.30 23.79 -25.32
N GLN A 100 -20.15 24.43 -25.08
CA GLN A 100 -19.86 25.78 -25.56
C GLN A 100 -19.93 25.87 -27.11
N MET A 101 -19.36 24.90 -27.81
CA MET A 101 -19.41 24.82 -29.26
C MET A 101 -20.88 24.75 -29.76
N ASN A 102 -21.70 23.89 -29.12
CA ASN A 102 -23.10 23.76 -29.50
C ASN A 102 -23.91 25.03 -29.19
N GLU A 103 -23.65 25.70 -28.06
CA GLU A 103 -24.25 26.98 -27.70
C GLU A 103 -23.90 28.07 -28.73
N LEU A 104 -22.66 28.10 -29.26
CA LEU A 104 -22.25 29.00 -30.32
C LEU A 104 -23.03 28.72 -31.61
N TYR A 105 -23.18 27.44 -32.02
CA TYR A 105 -23.98 27.07 -33.19
C TYR A 105 -25.45 27.47 -33.08
N GLU A 106 -26.06 27.33 -31.92
CA GLU A 106 -27.43 27.77 -31.64
C GLU A 106 -27.57 29.30 -31.75
N GLN A 107 -26.61 30.04 -31.20
CA GLN A 107 -26.61 31.50 -31.22
C GLN A 107 -26.39 32.07 -32.64
N MET A 108 -25.60 31.38 -33.50
CA MET A 108 -25.41 31.76 -34.89
C MET A 108 -26.73 31.83 -35.67
N GLY A 109 -27.73 30.99 -35.31
CA GLY A 109 -29.05 31.01 -35.97
C GLY A 109 -29.82 32.31 -35.79
N SER A 110 -29.42 33.19 -34.86
CA SER A 110 -30.08 34.48 -34.56
C SER A 110 -29.13 35.69 -34.54
N ALA A 111 -27.85 35.50 -34.89
CA ALA A 111 -26.82 36.53 -34.80
C ALA A 111 -26.78 37.45 -36.04
N ASP A 112 -26.27 38.69 -35.87
CA ASP A 112 -25.92 39.58 -36.96
C ASP A 112 -24.76 39.02 -37.80
N PRO A 113 -24.75 39.25 -39.13
CA PRO A 113 -23.74 38.72 -40.06
C PRO A 113 -22.28 39.01 -39.62
N ASP A 114 -22.00 40.17 -39.06
CA ASP A 114 -20.66 40.58 -38.61
C ASP A 114 -20.16 39.79 -37.38
N LYS A 115 -21.07 39.26 -36.56
CA LYS A 115 -20.73 38.42 -35.40
C LYS A 115 -20.69 36.93 -35.75
N MET A 116 -21.35 36.55 -36.83
CA MET A 116 -21.43 35.15 -37.25
C MET A 116 -20.07 34.59 -37.65
N ASP A 117 -19.21 35.40 -38.29
CA ASP A 117 -17.87 35.00 -38.69
C ASP A 117 -16.97 34.75 -37.44
N GLU A 118 -17.03 35.64 -36.43
CA GLU A 118 -16.28 35.46 -35.17
C GLU A 118 -16.73 34.18 -34.41
N MET A 119 -18.05 33.97 -34.31
CA MET A 119 -18.60 32.77 -33.65
C MET A 119 -18.25 31.49 -34.40
N MET A 120 -18.18 31.54 -35.73
CA MET A 120 -17.81 30.40 -36.56
C MET A 120 -16.34 30.05 -36.40
N GLU A 121 -15.45 31.06 -36.27
CA GLU A 121 -14.03 30.86 -35.98
C GLU A 121 -13.83 30.26 -34.61
N GLU A 122 -14.51 30.77 -33.58
CA GLU A 122 -14.44 30.23 -32.20
C GLU A 122 -14.97 28.79 -32.13
N ALA A 123 -16.09 28.47 -32.76
CA ALA A 123 -16.64 27.12 -32.83
C ALA A 123 -15.68 26.14 -33.55
N SER A 124 -15.03 26.63 -34.64
CA SER A 124 -14.04 25.83 -35.36
C SER A 124 -12.82 25.48 -34.51
N VAL A 125 -12.31 26.44 -33.71
CA VAL A 125 -11.21 26.20 -32.77
C VAL A 125 -11.59 25.16 -31.70
N LEU A 126 -12.79 25.27 -31.14
CA LEU A 126 -13.29 24.28 -30.18
C LEU A 126 -13.42 22.90 -30.83
N GLN A 127 -13.92 22.82 -32.07
CA GLN A 127 -14.02 21.54 -32.78
C GLN A 127 -12.67 20.91 -33.06
N GLU A 128 -11.65 21.70 -33.45
CA GLU A 128 -10.29 21.21 -33.64
C GLU A 128 -9.69 20.68 -32.31
N LEU A 129 -9.93 21.38 -31.21
CA LEU A 129 -9.50 20.94 -29.89
C LEU A 129 -10.17 19.62 -29.47
N LEU A 130 -11.49 19.49 -29.69
CA LEU A 130 -12.22 18.26 -29.40
C LEU A 130 -11.69 17.08 -30.25
N MET A 131 -11.39 17.32 -31.53
CA MET A 131 -10.79 16.30 -32.40
C MET A 131 -9.38 15.92 -31.95
N ALA A 132 -8.55 16.89 -31.58
CA ALA A 132 -7.18 16.67 -31.11
C ALA A 132 -7.13 15.85 -29.83
N HIS A 133 -8.17 15.91 -29.00
CA HIS A 133 -8.30 15.14 -27.78
C HIS A 133 -9.12 13.85 -27.91
N ASP A 134 -9.44 13.44 -29.15
CA ASP A 134 -10.24 12.24 -29.46
C ASP A 134 -11.58 12.19 -28.70
N PHE A 135 -12.28 13.32 -28.60
CA PHE A 135 -13.54 13.44 -27.86
C PHE A 135 -14.57 12.38 -28.28
N TYR A 136 -14.73 12.13 -29.56
CA TYR A 136 -15.73 11.21 -30.12
C TYR A 136 -15.41 9.72 -29.84
N SER A 137 -14.25 9.42 -29.26
CA SER A 137 -13.87 8.06 -28.84
C SER A 137 -13.89 7.86 -27.31
N ILE A 138 -14.43 8.82 -26.55
CA ILE A 138 -14.47 8.76 -25.07
C ILE A 138 -15.15 7.50 -24.58
N ASP A 139 -16.31 7.12 -25.13
CA ASP A 139 -17.03 5.92 -24.72
C ASP A 139 -16.18 4.66 -24.89
N VAL A 140 -15.45 4.56 -26.02
CA VAL A 140 -14.54 3.43 -26.29
C VAL A 140 -13.40 3.40 -25.26
N LYS A 141 -12.81 4.57 -24.96
CA LYS A 141 -11.74 4.67 -23.94
C LYS A 141 -12.25 4.29 -22.54
N VAL A 142 -13.47 4.72 -22.20
CA VAL A 142 -14.14 4.37 -20.94
C VAL A 142 -14.36 2.85 -20.86
N ASP A 143 -14.90 2.25 -21.91
CA ASP A 143 -15.16 0.81 -21.96
C ASP A 143 -13.85 -0.01 -21.89
N GLU A 144 -12.79 0.43 -22.60
CA GLU A 144 -11.46 -0.21 -22.56
C GLU A 144 -10.87 -0.24 -21.14
N VAL A 145 -10.85 0.91 -20.47
CA VAL A 145 -10.28 1.00 -19.10
C VAL A 145 -11.18 0.30 -18.08
N ALA A 146 -12.50 0.37 -18.28
CA ALA A 146 -13.45 -0.33 -17.43
C ALA A 146 -13.30 -1.85 -17.55
N TRP A 147 -13.12 -2.36 -18.76
CA TRP A 147 -12.82 -3.78 -18.99
C TRP A 147 -11.50 -4.18 -18.34
N ALA A 148 -10.46 -3.41 -18.57
CA ALA A 148 -9.11 -3.67 -18.09
C ALA A 148 -8.97 -3.66 -16.56
N LEU A 149 -9.88 -3.03 -15.82
CA LEU A 149 -9.91 -3.01 -14.36
C LEU A 149 -11.07 -3.83 -13.76
N GLY A 150 -11.76 -4.66 -14.59
CA GLY A 150 -12.84 -5.55 -14.15
C GLY A 150 -14.11 -4.81 -13.69
N LEU A 151 -14.34 -3.58 -14.17
CA LEU A 151 -15.54 -2.80 -13.82
C LEU A 151 -16.76 -3.21 -14.65
N MET A 152 -16.55 -3.86 -15.81
CA MET A 152 -17.65 -4.37 -16.66
C MET A 152 -18.50 -5.40 -15.94
N GLU A 153 -17.90 -6.24 -15.10
CA GLU A 153 -18.60 -7.28 -14.33
C GLU A 153 -19.59 -6.70 -13.33
N LEU A 154 -19.33 -5.46 -12.86
CA LEU A 154 -20.21 -4.76 -11.94
C LEU A 154 -21.43 -4.15 -12.63
N GLY A 155 -21.38 -4.03 -13.98
CA GLY A 155 -22.33 -3.29 -14.77
C GLY A 155 -22.09 -1.78 -14.68
N LEU A 156 -21.78 -1.15 -15.80
CA LEU A 156 -21.43 0.29 -15.81
C LEU A 156 -22.59 1.23 -15.41
N ASP A 157 -23.82 0.73 -15.40
CA ASP A 157 -25.01 1.46 -14.96
C ASP A 157 -25.26 1.35 -13.44
N THR A 158 -24.39 0.61 -12.71
CA THR A 158 -24.48 0.45 -11.27
C THR A 158 -24.15 1.75 -10.54
N ASP A 159 -24.96 2.13 -9.54
CA ASP A 159 -24.72 3.28 -8.68
C ASP A 159 -23.44 3.09 -7.86
N VAL A 160 -22.53 4.06 -7.92
CA VAL A 160 -21.27 4.03 -7.18
C VAL A 160 -21.45 3.95 -5.66
N SER A 161 -22.62 4.30 -5.13
CA SER A 161 -22.91 4.18 -3.69
C SER A 161 -23.10 2.74 -3.23
N ALA A 162 -23.47 1.82 -4.16
CA ALA A 162 -23.64 0.40 -3.88
C ALA A 162 -22.30 -0.37 -3.87
N LEU A 163 -21.21 0.24 -4.34
CA LEU A 163 -19.91 -0.39 -4.47
C LEU A 163 -19.22 -0.58 -3.11
N SER A 164 -18.48 -1.67 -2.98
CA SER A 164 -17.55 -1.89 -1.87
C SER A 164 -16.39 -0.87 -1.88
N GLY A 165 -15.64 -0.76 -0.79
CA GLY A 165 -14.47 0.13 -0.72
C GLY A 165 -13.45 -0.14 -1.82
N GLY A 166 -13.08 -1.40 -2.02
CA GLY A 166 -12.14 -1.80 -3.08
C GLY A 166 -12.65 -1.52 -4.50
N GLN A 167 -13.96 -1.76 -4.76
CA GLN A 167 -14.58 -1.43 -6.05
C GLN A 167 -14.59 0.07 -6.32
N ARG A 168 -14.86 0.90 -5.30
CA ARG A 168 -14.75 2.37 -5.42
C ARG A 168 -13.34 2.81 -5.75
N THR A 169 -12.34 2.19 -5.12
CA THR A 169 -10.92 2.47 -5.40
C THR A 169 -10.57 2.15 -6.86
N LYS A 170 -11.08 1.03 -7.42
CA LYS A 170 -10.92 0.70 -8.85
C LYS A 170 -11.54 1.76 -9.78
N VAL A 171 -12.75 2.25 -9.46
CA VAL A 171 -13.41 3.32 -10.24
C VAL A 171 -12.61 4.62 -10.19
N LEU A 172 -12.08 4.99 -9.01
CA LEU A 172 -11.24 6.19 -8.86
C LEU A 172 -9.93 6.06 -9.63
N LEU A 173 -9.30 4.89 -9.59
CA LEU A 173 -8.09 4.61 -10.38
C LEU A 173 -8.39 4.71 -11.88
N ALA A 174 -9.46 4.07 -12.36
CA ALA A 174 -9.88 4.12 -13.76
C ALA A 174 -10.10 5.57 -14.23
N LYS A 175 -10.84 6.36 -13.46
CA LYS A 175 -11.08 7.79 -13.74
C LYS A 175 -9.76 8.55 -13.83
N LEU A 176 -8.84 8.30 -12.91
CA LEU A 176 -7.54 8.95 -12.87
C LEU A 176 -6.68 8.61 -14.10
N LEU A 177 -6.65 7.34 -14.51
CA LEU A 177 -5.90 6.89 -15.69
C LEU A 177 -6.49 7.46 -16.98
N LEU A 178 -7.83 7.56 -17.09
CA LEU A 178 -8.53 8.18 -18.21
C LEU A 178 -8.18 9.65 -18.38
N SER A 179 -7.99 10.39 -17.29
CA SER A 179 -7.67 11.83 -17.33
C SER A 179 -6.27 12.15 -17.86
N LYS A 180 -5.36 11.16 -17.92
CA LYS A 180 -3.97 11.26 -18.40
C LYS A 180 -3.24 12.54 -17.97
N PRO A 181 -3.13 12.86 -16.67
CA PRO A 181 -2.54 14.11 -16.21
C PRO A 181 -1.05 14.18 -16.54
N ASP A 182 -0.47 15.40 -16.51
CA ASP A 182 0.99 15.58 -16.66
C ASP A 182 1.79 14.93 -15.53
N ILE A 183 1.17 14.78 -14.37
CA ILE A 183 1.76 14.10 -13.20
C ILE A 183 0.72 13.22 -12.58
N LEU A 184 1.06 11.93 -12.47
CA LEU A 184 0.22 10.93 -11.85
C LEU A 184 0.80 10.55 -10.49
N LEU A 185 0.00 10.70 -9.44
CA LEU A 185 0.36 10.36 -8.06
C LEU A 185 -0.45 9.14 -7.62
N LEU A 186 0.24 8.02 -7.40
CA LEU A 186 -0.36 6.73 -7.06
C LEU A 186 0.12 6.26 -5.69
N ASP A 187 -0.82 6.03 -4.78
CA ASP A 187 -0.55 5.48 -3.45
C ASP A 187 -1.19 4.08 -3.36
N GLU A 188 -0.34 3.04 -3.39
CA GLU A 188 -0.71 1.62 -3.35
C GLU A 188 -1.79 1.25 -4.39
N PRO A 189 -1.59 1.52 -5.69
CA PRO A 189 -2.62 1.29 -6.72
C PRO A 189 -2.91 -0.19 -6.97
N THR A 190 -2.01 -1.09 -6.60
CA THR A 190 -2.17 -2.54 -6.75
C THR A 190 -3.08 -3.16 -5.70
N ASN A 191 -3.35 -2.45 -4.60
CA ASN A 191 -4.29 -2.92 -3.59
C ASN A 191 -5.68 -3.09 -4.22
N HIS A 192 -6.34 -4.20 -3.91
CA HIS A 192 -7.65 -4.59 -4.44
C HIS A 192 -7.70 -4.92 -5.95
N LEU A 193 -6.55 -4.95 -6.64
CA LEU A 193 -6.43 -5.48 -8.00
C LEU A 193 -6.04 -6.96 -7.94
N ASP A 194 -6.56 -7.76 -8.85
CA ASP A 194 -6.06 -9.10 -9.09
C ASP A 194 -4.91 -9.09 -10.10
N ARG A 195 -4.32 -10.26 -10.33
CA ARG A 195 -3.11 -10.39 -11.13
C ARG A 195 -3.25 -9.86 -12.56
N GLU A 196 -4.39 -10.09 -13.20
CA GLU A 196 -4.60 -9.63 -14.59
C GLU A 196 -4.68 -8.11 -14.68
N HIS A 197 -5.38 -7.48 -13.74
CA HIS A 197 -5.50 -6.03 -13.66
C HIS A 197 -4.18 -5.36 -13.27
N ILE A 198 -3.38 -5.99 -12.38
CA ILE A 198 -2.02 -5.51 -12.06
C ILE A 198 -1.13 -5.54 -13.31
N GLU A 199 -1.17 -6.64 -14.08
CA GLU A 199 -0.38 -6.77 -15.31
C GLU A 199 -0.78 -5.74 -16.38
N TRP A 200 -2.07 -5.44 -16.50
CA TRP A 200 -2.54 -4.37 -17.38
C TRP A 200 -2.05 -2.99 -16.90
N LEU A 201 -2.19 -2.69 -15.59
CA LEU A 201 -1.72 -1.43 -15.00
C LEU A 201 -0.21 -1.27 -15.19
N ARG A 202 0.57 -2.34 -15.05
CA ARG A 202 2.00 -2.37 -15.32
C ARG A 202 2.30 -1.89 -16.74
N ARG A 203 1.67 -2.51 -17.75
CA ARG A 203 1.85 -2.13 -19.17
C ARG A 203 1.43 -0.69 -19.44
N TYR A 204 0.35 -0.24 -18.82
CA TYR A 204 -0.11 1.13 -18.93
C TYR A 204 0.95 2.12 -18.41
N LEU A 205 1.50 1.87 -17.21
CA LEU A 205 2.52 2.74 -16.61
C LEU A 205 3.88 2.65 -17.32
N GLU A 206 4.28 1.50 -17.85
CA GLU A 206 5.48 1.37 -18.70
C GLU A 206 5.41 2.24 -19.95
N SER A 207 4.22 2.40 -20.52
CA SER A 207 3.97 3.22 -21.69
C SER A 207 3.60 4.68 -21.38
N TYR A 208 3.55 5.06 -20.09
CA TYR A 208 3.13 6.39 -19.68
C TYR A 208 4.22 7.42 -19.99
N GLU A 209 3.96 8.35 -20.91
CA GLU A 209 4.96 9.34 -21.37
C GLU A 209 5.22 10.47 -20.37
N ASN A 210 4.26 10.74 -19.49
CA ASN A 210 4.35 11.80 -18.50
C ASN A 210 5.03 11.29 -17.22
N ALA A 211 5.18 12.18 -16.22
CA ALA A 211 5.80 11.82 -14.96
C ALA A 211 4.81 11.15 -14.00
N PHE A 212 5.30 10.24 -13.16
CA PHE A 212 4.51 9.77 -12.03
C PHE A 212 5.35 9.57 -10.76
N ILE A 213 4.66 9.58 -9.62
CA ILE A 213 5.18 9.15 -8.32
C ILE A 213 4.32 7.99 -7.84
N LEU A 214 4.97 6.87 -7.60
CA LEU A 214 4.34 5.62 -7.18
C LEU A 214 4.82 5.22 -5.78
N ILE A 215 3.88 4.98 -4.89
CA ILE A 215 4.12 4.25 -3.64
C ILE A 215 3.57 2.85 -3.84
N SER A 216 4.39 1.82 -3.66
CA SER A 216 3.96 0.43 -3.71
C SER A 216 4.85 -0.47 -2.85
N HIS A 217 4.26 -1.49 -2.27
CA HIS A 217 4.94 -2.58 -1.57
C HIS A 217 5.06 -3.86 -2.44
N ASP A 218 4.59 -3.80 -3.67
CA ASP A 218 4.77 -4.82 -4.70
C ASP A 218 6.08 -4.54 -5.45
N ILE A 219 7.15 -5.25 -5.07
CA ILE A 219 8.49 -5.02 -5.62
C ILE A 219 8.59 -5.38 -7.09
N PRO A 220 8.08 -6.53 -7.58
CA PRO A 220 8.07 -6.85 -9.00
C PRO A 220 7.37 -5.77 -9.85
N PHE A 221 6.22 -5.29 -9.41
CA PHE A 221 5.50 -4.20 -10.06
C PHE A 221 6.32 -2.90 -10.04
N LEU A 222 6.88 -2.53 -8.88
CA LEU A 222 7.70 -1.32 -8.75
C LEU A 222 8.91 -1.37 -9.68
N ASN A 223 9.66 -2.49 -9.71
CA ASN A 223 10.84 -2.68 -10.56
C ASN A 223 10.54 -2.52 -12.05
N SER A 224 9.36 -2.92 -12.50
CA SER A 224 9.02 -2.86 -13.91
C SER A 224 8.69 -1.45 -14.41
N VAL A 225 8.15 -0.58 -13.54
CA VAL A 225 7.60 0.71 -13.98
C VAL A 225 8.42 1.93 -13.56
N VAL A 226 9.34 1.81 -12.59
CA VAL A 226 10.13 2.95 -12.10
C VAL A 226 11.55 2.99 -12.67
N ASN A 227 12.08 4.20 -12.85
CA ASN A 227 13.47 4.42 -13.27
C ASN A 227 14.27 5.24 -12.25
N LEU A 228 13.62 5.64 -11.17
CA LEU A 228 14.17 6.47 -10.12
C LEU A 228 13.52 6.12 -8.78
N ILE A 229 14.33 5.97 -7.74
CA ILE A 229 13.86 5.72 -6.38
C ILE A 229 14.15 6.93 -5.50
N TYR A 230 13.15 7.37 -4.76
CA TYR A 230 13.33 8.22 -3.59
C TYR A 230 13.06 7.40 -2.32
N HIS A 231 14.10 7.26 -1.51
CA HIS A 231 14.03 6.52 -0.25
C HIS A 231 13.84 7.48 0.92
N MET A 232 12.72 7.32 1.58
CA MET A 232 12.36 8.06 2.77
C MET A 232 12.78 7.27 4.00
N HIS A 233 13.72 7.81 4.77
CA HIS A 233 14.19 7.17 5.99
C HIS A 233 14.79 8.19 6.96
N ASN A 234 14.61 7.98 8.25
CA ASN A 234 15.18 8.84 9.30
C ASN A 234 14.93 10.34 9.05
N LYS A 235 13.72 10.72 8.62
CA LYS A 235 13.29 12.10 8.31
C LYS A 235 13.98 12.74 7.09
N ASN A 236 14.75 11.97 6.34
CA ASN A 236 15.44 12.38 5.12
C ASN A 236 14.79 11.74 3.88
N LEU A 237 15.11 12.29 2.72
CA LEU A 237 14.67 11.79 1.42
C LEU A 237 15.86 11.71 0.47
N ASP A 238 16.35 10.50 0.26
CA ASP A 238 17.52 10.24 -0.58
C ASP A 238 17.12 9.79 -1.98
N ARG A 239 17.78 10.31 -3.01
CA ARG A 239 17.53 10.00 -4.42
C ARG A 239 18.52 8.95 -4.95
N TYR A 240 18.00 7.89 -5.59
CA TYR A 240 18.76 6.82 -6.23
C TYR A 240 18.28 6.66 -7.67
N VAL A 241 19.22 6.58 -8.62
CA VAL A 241 18.92 6.39 -10.04
C VAL A 241 18.92 4.89 -10.34
N GLY A 242 17.83 4.41 -10.90
CA GLY A 242 17.59 3.01 -11.24
C GLY A 242 16.31 2.47 -10.61
N ASP A 243 16.11 1.18 -10.77
CA ASP A 243 15.02 0.41 -10.19
C ASP A 243 15.27 0.06 -8.71
N TYR A 244 14.36 -0.71 -8.11
CA TYR A 244 14.47 -1.10 -6.71
C TYR A 244 15.65 -2.03 -6.44
N ASP A 245 15.99 -2.94 -7.32
CA ASP A 245 17.08 -3.89 -7.12
C ASP A 245 18.43 -3.16 -7.08
N LYS A 246 18.62 -2.22 -8.01
CA LYS A 246 19.81 -1.36 -8.02
C LYS A 246 19.89 -0.44 -6.81
N PHE A 247 18.73 0.09 -6.36
CA PHE A 247 18.66 0.83 -5.10
C PHE A 247 19.14 -0.03 -3.94
N MET A 248 18.66 -1.28 -3.82
CA MET A 248 19.02 -2.18 -2.71
C MET A 248 20.53 -2.48 -2.68
N GLU A 249 21.15 -2.70 -3.84
CA GLU A 249 22.61 -2.89 -3.94
C GLU A 249 23.36 -1.67 -3.39
N VAL A 250 23.02 -0.47 -3.87
CA VAL A 250 23.69 0.77 -3.47
C VAL A 250 23.42 1.10 -1.99
N PHE A 251 22.19 0.90 -1.54
CA PHE A 251 21.78 1.16 -0.16
C PHE A 251 22.52 0.26 0.83
N LYS A 252 22.64 -1.04 0.53
CA LYS A 252 23.37 -2.00 1.36
C LYS A 252 24.85 -1.59 1.52
N VAL A 253 25.52 -1.22 0.43
CA VAL A 253 26.91 -0.77 0.46
C VAL A 253 27.04 0.51 1.31
N LYS A 254 26.11 1.46 1.15
CA LYS A 254 26.09 2.72 1.91
C LYS A 254 25.88 2.46 3.42
N GLN A 255 25.00 1.52 3.75
CA GLN A 255 24.73 1.10 5.14
C GLN A 255 25.97 0.45 5.78
N GLU A 256 26.64 -0.48 5.08
CA GLU A 256 27.87 -1.12 5.54
C GLU A 256 28.99 -0.10 5.78
N GLN A 257 29.12 0.89 4.88
CA GLN A 257 30.08 1.97 5.03
C GLN A 257 29.79 2.86 6.23
N GLN A 258 28.52 3.21 6.44
CA GLN A 258 28.09 4.02 7.59
C GLN A 258 28.30 3.28 8.91
N GLU A 259 28.00 1.98 8.97
CA GLU A 259 28.24 1.16 10.15
C GLU A 259 29.74 1.03 10.47
N ALA A 260 30.55 0.82 9.45
CA ALA A 260 32.01 0.78 9.61
C ALA A 260 32.57 2.13 10.09
N ALA A 261 32.07 3.26 9.55
CA ALA A 261 32.44 4.60 9.99
C ALA A 261 32.03 4.86 11.45
N TYR A 262 30.80 4.48 11.82
CA TYR A 262 30.30 4.56 13.19
C TYR A 262 31.17 3.75 14.16
N LYS A 263 31.48 2.48 13.85
CA LYS A 263 32.33 1.63 14.68
C LYS A 263 33.72 2.24 14.87
N ARG A 264 34.32 2.77 13.80
CA ARG A 264 35.63 3.46 13.87
C ARG A 264 35.56 4.69 14.76
N GLN A 265 34.53 5.52 14.61
CA GLN A 265 34.37 6.71 15.45
C GLN A 265 34.13 6.35 16.91
N GLN A 266 33.34 5.32 17.22
CA GLN A 266 33.13 4.86 18.60
C GLN A 266 34.42 4.36 19.24
N ALA A 267 35.28 3.65 18.50
CA ALA A 267 36.58 3.22 18.97
C ALA A 267 37.50 4.44 19.26
N GLU A 268 37.53 5.43 18.36
CA GLU A 268 38.29 6.67 18.58
C GLU A 268 37.78 7.45 19.81
N ILE A 269 36.46 7.57 19.96
CA ILE A 269 35.84 8.21 21.13
C ILE A 269 36.23 7.48 22.42
N ALA A 270 36.20 6.14 22.43
CA ALA A 270 36.57 5.35 23.59
C ALA A 270 38.04 5.57 23.96
N GLU A 271 38.94 5.55 22.97
CA GLU A 271 40.37 5.79 23.17
C GLU A 271 40.67 7.21 23.71
N LEU A 272 40.01 8.21 23.13
CA LEU A 272 40.16 9.62 23.58
C LEU A 272 39.61 9.78 25.01
N LYS A 273 38.45 9.19 25.35
CA LYS A 273 37.87 9.23 26.70
C LYS A 273 38.80 8.56 27.73
N ASP A 274 39.35 7.41 27.40
CA ASP A 274 40.28 6.67 28.29
C ASP A 274 41.57 7.49 28.52
N PHE A 275 42.14 8.07 27.46
CA PHE A 275 43.29 8.94 27.58
C PHE A 275 43.02 10.16 28.49
N VAL A 276 41.90 10.84 28.29
CA VAL A 276 41.49 11.99 29.12
C VAL A 276 41.30 11.55 30.57
N ALA A 277 40.63 10.44 30.83
CA ALA A 277 40.40 9.92 32.17
C ALA A 277 41.72 9.66 32.93
N ARG A 278 42.70 9.03 32.24
CA ARG A 278 44.02 8.70 32.85
C ARG A 278 44.94 9.88 33.05
N ASN A 279 44.81 10.98 32.27
CA ASN A 279 45.77 12.05 32.23
C ASN A 279 45.25 13.41 32.74
N LYS A 280 43.95 13.57 32.98
CA LYS A 280 43.31 14.83 33.40
C LYS A 280 43.86 15.35 34.76
N SER A 281 44.22 14.45 35.67
CA SER A 281 44.72 14.76 37.02
C SER A 281 46.25 14.98 37.10
N ARG A 282 47.02 14.62 36.05
CA ARG A 282 48.47 14.70 36.03
C ARG A 282 48.94 16.04 35.47
N VAL A 283 49.71 16.80 36.22
CA VAL A 283 50.19 18.14 35.84
C VAL A 283 50.92 18.14 34.49
N ALA A 284 51.80 17.15 34.26
CA ALA A 284 52.60 17.06 33.03
C ALA A 284 51.79 16.77 31.76
N THR A 285 50.65 16.11 31.84
CA THR A 285 49.85 15.67 30.70
C THR A 285 48.48 16.35 30.62
N ARG A 286 48.17 17.24 31.57
CA ARG A 286 46.89 17.95 31.65
C ARG A 286 46.54 18.72 30.39
N ASN A 287 47.48 19.44 29.80
CA ASN A 287 47.24 20.22 28.59
C ASN A 287 46.92 19.33 27.38
N MET A 288 47.58 18.17 27.26
CA MET A 288 47.27 17.19 26.21
C MET A 288 45.87 16.55 26.44
N ALA A 289 45.50 16.26 27.69
CA ALA A 289 44.20 15.77 28.03
C ALA A 289 43.10 16.79 27.70
N MET A 290 43.32 18.07 28.01
CA MET A 290 42.38 19.16 27.67
C MET A 290 42.22 19.34 26.15
N SER A 291 43.32 19.24 25.38
CA SER A 291 43.27 19.30 23.92
C SER A 291 42.42 18.16 23.33
N ARG A 292 42.58 16.91 23.85
CA ARG A 292 41.80 15.77 23.41
C ARG A 292 40.33 15.85 23.87
N GLN A 293 40.09 16.43 25.05
CA GLN A 293 38.72 16.72 25.49
C GLN A 293 38.02 17.68 24.53
N LYS A 294 38.72 18.78 24.14
CA LYS A 294 38.18 19.72 23.17
C LYS A 294 37.90 19.08 21.80
N LYS A 295 38.75 18.10 21.37
CA LYS A 295 38.48 17.32 20.16
C LYS A 295 37.20 16.49 20.30
N LEU A 296 36.98 15.86 21.45
CA LEU A 296 35.75 15.11 21.76
C LEU A 296 34.51 16.01 21.75
N ASP A 297 34.63 17.19 22.39
CA ASP A 297 33.51 18.14 22.52
C ASP A 297 33.08 18.74 21.15
N ASN A 298 34.03 18.84 20.20
CA ASN A 298 33.82 19.40 18.87
C ASN A 298 33.60 18.30 17.79
N MET A 299 33.57 17.02 18.18
CA MET A 299 33.41 15.93 17.21
C MET A 299 31.94 15.80 16.79
N GLU A 300 31.69 15.92 15.49
CA GLU A 300 30.39 15.60 14.93
C GLU A 300 30.15 14.10 15.08
N LEU A 301 29.09 13.74 15.81
CA LEU A 301 28.76 12.35 16.08
C LEU A 301 28.04 11.75 14.88
N ILE A 302 28.61 10.67 14.34
CA ILE A 302 27.94 9.83 13.35
C ILE A 302 26.82 9.09 14.08
N SER A 303 25.58 9.27 13.62
CA SER A 303 24.46 8.51 14.14
C SER A 303 24.60 7.03 13.74
N ARG A 304 24.30 6.14 14.67
CA ARG A 304 24.16 4.72 14.34
C ARG A 304 23.09 4.58 13.26
N PRO A 305 23.31 3.78 12.20
CA PRO A 305 22.22 3.43 11.29
C PRO A 305 21.05 2.94 12.13
N THR A 306 19.94 3.65 12.07
CA THR A 306 18.73 3.22 12.79
C THR A 306 18.04 2.21 11.87
N GLU A 307 18.25 0.95 12.14
CA GLU A 307 17.40 -0.09 11.56
C GLU A 307 16.02 0.10 12.17
N ALA A 308 15.00 0.23 11.32
CA ALA A 308 13.63 0.07 11.79
C ALA A 308 13.57 -1.29 12.50
N PRO A 309 12.85 -1.43 13.63
CA PRO A 309 12.76 -2.73 14.28
C PRO A 309 12.22 -3.74 13.27
N GLU A 310 13.09 -4.69 12.89
CA GLU A 310 12.66 -5.80 12.03
C GLU A 310 11.61 -6.61 12.79
N PRO A 311 10.47 -6.90 12.16
CA PRO A 311 9.49 -7.76 12.79
C PRO A 311 10.05 -9.16 12.96
N GLU A 312 9.69 -9.82 14.06
CA GLU A 312 10.06 -11.18 14.40
C GLU A 312 8.78 -11.95 14.68
N PHE A 313 8.40 -12.84 13.77
CA PHE A 313 7.17 -13.62 13.87
C PHE A 313 7.47 -15.06 14.25
N ASP A 314 6.80 -15.54 15.31
CA ASP A 314 6.92 -16.90 15.80
C ASP A 314 5.52 -17.41 16.23
N PHE A 315 4.91 -18.25 15.39
CA PHE A 315 3.57 -18.77 15.62
C PHE A 315 3.57 -19.81 16.73
N LYS A 316 2.76 -19.59 17.76
CA LYS A 316 2.59 -20.54 18.84
C LYS A 316 1.79 -21.75 18.37
N GLU A 317 2.42 -22.91 18.44
CA GLU A 317 1.78 -24.18 18.10
C GLU A 317 0.91 -24.67 19.25
N SER A 318 -0.23 -25.25 18.92
CA SER A 318 -1.10 -25.95 19.85
C SER A 318 -0.93 -27.46 19.77
N LYS A 319 -1.83 -28.21 20.41
CA LYS A 319 -1.87 -29.68 20.33
C LYS A 319 -2.05 -30.13 18.90
N ILE A 320 -1.51 -31.31 18.60
CA ILE A 320 -1.63 -31.92 17.27
C ILE A 320 -3.11 -32.17 16.95
N SER A 321 -3.59 -31.69 15.79
CA SER A 321 -4.94 -31.92 15.27
C SER A 321 -5.15 -33.38 14.85
N GLY A 322 -6.40 -33.76 14.61
CA GLY A 322 -6.76 -35.00 13.90
C GLY A 322 -6.08 -35.08 12.51
N LYS A 323 -6.23 -36.22 11.82
CA LYS A 323 -5.69 -36.39 10.46
C LYS A 323 -6.38 -35.47 9.47
N VAL A 324 -7.71 -35.34 9.58
CA VAL A 324 -8.56 -34.51 8.73
C VAL A 324 -8.69 -33.14 9.38
N ILE A 325 -8.43 -32.08 8.62
CA ILE A 325 -8.64 -30.68 9.05
C ILE A 325 -10.08 -30.28 8.76
N PHE A 326 -10.54 -30.50 7.53
CA PHE A 326 -11.94 -30.38 7.16
C PHE A 326 -12.27 -31.24 5.93
N GLU A 327 -13.57 -31.54 5.80
CA GLU A 327 -14.16 -32.23 4.65
C GLU A 327 -15.45 -31.52 4.29
N THR A 328 -15.72 -31.35 2.98
CA THR A 328 -17.00 -30.82 2.48
C THR A 328 -17.72 -31.83 1.62
N LYS A 329 -19.05 -31.80 1.67
CA LYS A 329 -19.92 -32.63 0.84
C LYS A 329 -20.90 -31.74 0.10
N ASP A 330 -20.76 -31.70 -1.23
CA ASP A 330 -21.57 -30.90 -2.14
C ASP A 330 -21.81 -29.47 -1.65
N LEU A 331 -20.76 -28.87 -1.07
CA LEU A 331 -20.80 -27.53 -0.49
C LEU A 331 -21.00 -26.50 -1.58
N VAL A 332 -22.06 -25.70 -1.50
CA VAL A 332 -22.32 -24.56 -2.36
C VAL A 332 -22.22 -23.29 -1.50
N ILE A 333 -21.24 -22.44 -1.82
CA ILE A 333 -21.05 -21.17 -1.13
C ILE A 333 -21.87 -20.07 -1.79
N GLY A 334 -22.26 -19.07 -1.02
CA GLY A 334 -23.00 -17.89 -1.49
C GLY A 334 -23.69 -17.17 -0.35
N TYR A 335 -24.47 -16.17 -0.71
CA TYR A 335 -25.39 -15.48 0.18
C TYR A 335 -26.83 -15.77 -0.25
N ASP A 336 -27.45 -14.87 -1.03
CA ASP A 336 -28.78 -15.07 -1.60
C ASP A 336 -28.73 -15.94 -2.88
N GLU A 337 -27.60 -15.88 -3.59
CA GLU A 337 -27.35 -16.64 -4.81
C GLU A 337 -26.11 -17.54 -4.68
N PRO A 338 -26.09 -18.70 -5.37
CA PRO A 338 -24.93 -19.58 -5.41
C PRO A 338 -23.74 -18.91 -6.13
N LEU A 339 -22.57 -18.90 -5.48
CA LEU A 339 -21.31 -18.41 -6.05
C LEU A 339 -20.45 -19.55 -6.60
N SER A 340 -20.71 -20.79 -6.21
CA SER A 340 -19.93 -21.94 -6.65
C SER A 340 -20.80 -23.10 -7.12
N LYS A 341 -20.19 -23.97 -7.92
CA LYS A 341 -20.67 -25.36 -8.13
C LYS A 341 -20.56 -26.11 -6.80
N PRO A 342 -21.21 -27.31 -6.67
CA PRO A 342 -21.01 -28.17 -5.51
C PRO A 342 -19.54 -28.55 -5.32
N LEU A 343 -18.99 -28.26 -4.16
CA LEU A 343 -17.57 -28.45 -3.82
C LEU A 343 -17.41 -29.64 -2.88
N ASN A 344 -16.51 -30.55 -3.23
CA ASN A 344 -16.08 -31.68 -2.41
C ASN A 344 -14.58 -31.49 -2.09
N LEU A 345 -14.30 -30.70 -1.05
CA LEU A 345 -12.96 -30.32 -0.64
C LEU A 345 -12.52 -31.18 0.54
N TYR A 346 -11.24 -31.46 0.59
CA TYR A 346 -10.66 -32.24 1.66
C TYR A 346 -9.26 -31.70 2.00
N MET A 347 -9.00 -31.46 3.27
CA MET A 347 -7.71 -31.00 3.75
C MET A 347 -7.17 -31.90 4.86
N GLU A 348 -5.94 -32.36 4.70
CA GLU A 348 -5.24 -33.13 5.72
C GLU A 348 -4.32 -32.25 6.57
N ARG A 349 -3.99 -32.78 7.73
CA ARG A 349 -3.03 -32.15 8.62
C ARG A 349 -1.68 -31.92 7.93
N LYS A 350 -1.07 -30.76 8.19
CA LYS A 350 0.20 -30.25 7.63
C LYS A 350 0.15 -29.82 6.17
N GLN A 351 -0.98 -29.90 5.51
CA GLN A 351 -1.13 -29.26 4.20
C GLN A 351 -1.12 -27.74 4.36
N LYS A 352 -0.51 -27.06 3.41
CA LYS A 352 -0.49 -25.61 3.26
C LYS A 352 -1.13 -25.30 1.91
N ILE A 353 -2.40 -24.94 1.94
CA ILE A 353 -3.23 -24.73 0.75
C ILE A 353 -3.39 -23.24 0.51
N VAL A 354 -3.18 -22.82 -0.74
CA VAL A 354 -3.43 -21.46 -1.19
C VAL A 354 -4.64 -21.44 -2.11
N ILE A 355 -5.55 -20.51 -1.88
CA ILE A 355 -6.72 -20.27 -2.71
C ILE A 355 -6.43 -19.07 -3.61
N GLU A 356 -6.48 -19.29 -4.91
CA GLU A 356 -6.38 -18.28 -5.95
C GLU A 356 -7.70 -18.00 -6.63
N GLY A 357 -7.77 -16.95 -7.43
CA GLY A 357 -8.90 -16.55 -8.25
C GLY A 357 -9.12 -15.04 -8.26
N ALA A 358 -9.93 -14.56 -9.20
CA ALA A 358 -10.26 -13.14 -9.37
C ALA A 358 -10.91 -12.55 -8.10
N ASN A 359 -10.90 -11.22 -7.98
CA ASN A 359 -11.57 -10.54 -6.88
C ASN A 359 -13.09 -10.63 -7.04
N GLY A 360 -13.80 -10.86 -5.92
CA GLY A 360 -15.26 -11.01 -5.92
C GLY A 360 -15.77 -12.41 -6.29
N ILE A 361 -14.89 -13.36 -6.64
CA ILE A 361 -15.27 -14.72 -7.01
C ILE A 361 -15.81 -15.56 -5.82
N GLY A 362 -15.58 -15.11 -4.58
CA GLY A 362 -16.07 -15.78 -3.38
C GLY A 362 -15.00 -16.41 -2.49
N LYS A 363 -13.72 -16.03 -2.62
CA LYS A 363 -12.61 -16.58 -1.80
C LYS A 363 -12.84 -16.42 -0.30
N THR A 364 -13.10 -15.19 0.16
CA THR A 364 -13.45 -14.91 1.57
C THR A 364 -14.74 -15.60 1.98
N THR A 365 -15.72 -15.71 1.06
CA THR A 365 -16.98 -16.43 1.30
C THR A 365 -16.71 -17.91 1.53
N LEU A 366 -15.83 -18.54 0.73
CA LEU A 366 -15.41 -19.92 0.93
C LEU A 366 -14.76 -20.11 2.30
N LEU A 367 -13.78 -19.26 2.67
CA LEU A 367 -13.17 -19.33 3.99
C LEU A 367 -14.19 -19.23 5.12
N LYS A 368 -15.10 -18.25 5.05
CA LYS A 368 -16.14 -18.06 6.09
C LYS A 368 -17.14 -19.21 6.14
N SER A 369 -17.50 -19.79 5.00
CA SER A 369 -18.39 -20.97 4.96
C SER A 369 -17.71 -22.22 5.52
N LEU A 370 -16.42 -22.46 5.20
CA LEU A 370 -15.64 -23.55 5.78
C LEU A 370 -15.50 -23.44 7.30
N LEU A 371 -15.37 -22.21 7.81
CA LEU A 371 -15.30 -21.93 9.25
C LEU A 371 -16.67 -21.91 9.94
N GLY A 372 -17.76 -22.07 9.20
CA GLY A 372 -19.13 -21.98 9.74
C GLY A 372 -19.54 -20.58 10.22
N LEU A 373 -18.82 -19.53 9.78
CA LEU A 373 -19.12 -18.13 10.11
C LEU A 373 -20.30 -17.59 9.29
N ILE A 374 -20.52 -18.16 8.11
CA ILE A 374 -21.68 -17.91 7.27
C ILE A 374 -22.31 -19.26 6.86
N PRO A 375 -23.64 -19.35 6.76
CA PRO A 375 -24.30 -20.58 6.31
C PRO A 375 -23.98 -20.85 4.83
N ALA A 376 -23.80 -22.10 4.46
CA ALA A 376 -23.74 -22.51 3.07
C ALA A 376 -25.12 -22.43 2.42
N VAL A 377 -25.18 -22.20 1.10
CA VAL A 377 -26.44 -22.25 0.32
C VAL A 377 -26.97 -23.68 0.29
N SER A 378 -26.09 -24.67 0.11
CA SER A 378 -26.40 -26.10 0.21
C SER A 378 -25.13 -26.90 0.54
N GLY A 379 -25.31 -28.19 0.88
CA GLY A 379 -24.24 -29.08 1.29
C GLY A 379 -23.76 -28.80 2.72
N GLU A 380 -22.68 -29.44 3.10
CA GLU A 380 -22.11 -29.28 4.44
C GLU A 380 -20.58 -29.20 4.45
N ALA A 381 -20.04 -28.43 5.39
CA ALA A 381 -18.61 -28.42 5.71
C ALA A 381 -18.43 -28.93 7.15
N LYS A 382 -17.56 -29.91 7.33
CA LYS A 382 -17.28 -30.50 8.64
C LYS A 382 -15.81 -30.29 8.99
N MET A 383 -15.60 -29.61 10.13
CA MET A 383 -14.26 -29.49 10.72
C MET A 383 -13.85 -30.78 11.41
N GLY A 384 -12.56 -31.10 11.33
CA GLY A 384 -11.98 -32.25 12.01
C GLY A 384 -11.88 -32.08 13.53
N ASP A 385 -11.44 -33.15 14.20
CA ASP A 385 -11.31 -33.17 15.67
C ASP A 385 -10.09 -32.36 16.14
N SER A 386 -10.22 -31.72 17.31
CA SER A 386 -9.14 -31.01 18.00
C SER A 386 -8.51 -29.88 17.16
N ILE A 387 -9.31 -29.19 16.36
CA ILE A 387 -8.86 -28.01 15.60
C ILE A 387 -8.83 -26.79 16.52
N GLU A 388 -7.66 -26.18 16.65
CA GLU A 388 -7.46 -24.87 17.27
C GLU A 388 -7.13 -23.86 16.19
N LEU A 389 -8.12 -23.00 15.89
CA LEU A 389 -8.13 -22.08 14.76
C LEU A 389 -7.44 -20.77 15.12
N GLY A 390 -6.49 -20.36 14.28
CA GLY A 390 -6.04 -18.97 14.13
C GLY A 390 -6.61 -18.38 12.85
N TYR A 391 -7.43 -17.33 12.96
CA TYR A 391 -8.03 -16.68 11.78
C TYR A 391 -7.58 -15.23 11.64
N PHE A 392 -7.06 -14.90 10.47
CA PHE A 392 -6.67 -13.54 10.08
C PHE A 392 -7.67 -13.02 9.05
N GLU A 393 -8.51 -12.09 9.47
CA GLU A 393 -9.51 -11.43 8.60
C GLU A 393 -8.89 -10.26 7.83
N GLN A 394 -9.39 -10.03 6.61
CA GLN A 394 -8.99 -8.92 5.75
C GLN A 394 -9.29 -7.57 6.41
N GLU A 395 -10.46 -7.38 7.00
CA GLU A 395 -10.86 -6.18 7.72
C GLU A 395 -11.29 -6.52 9.15
N SER A 396 -10.88 -5.71 10.13
CA SER A 396 -11.35 -5.88 11.49
C SER A 396 -12.71 -5.20 11.68
N SER A 397 -13.65 -5.92 12.30
CA SER A 397 -14.98 -5.41 12.65
C SER A 397 -14.98 -4.45 13.86
N GLY A 398 -13.82 -4.10 14.43
CA GLY A 398 -13.69 -3.22 15.58
C GLY A 398 -13.69 -1.74 15.22
N ASP A 399 -14.22 -0.88 16.11
CA ASP A 399 -14.24 0.58 15.97
C ASP A 399 -12.85 1.24 16.13
N GLY A 400 -11.82 0.48 16.51
CA GLY A 400 -10.43 0.93 16.66
C GLY A 400 -10.19 1.97 17.76
N GLU A 401 -11.14 2.22 18.63
CA GLU A 401 -11.04 3.24 19.70
C GLU A 401 -10.08 2.85 20.83
N LYS A 402 -9.76 1.55 20.96
CA LYS A 402 -8.82 1.04 21.95
C LYS A 402 -7.37 1.34 21.58
N THR A 403 -6.50 1.44 22.59
CA THR A 403 -5.06 1.45 22.34
C THR A 403 -4.59 0.07 21.88
N CYS A 404 -3.41 -0.02 21.23
CA CYS A 404 -2.86 -1.31 20.82
C CYS A 404 -2.62 -2.22 22.04
N ILE A 405 -2.25 -1.64 23.18
CA ILE A 405 -2.08 -2.38 24.43
C ILE A 405 -3.40 -3.00 24.86
N ASP A 406 -4.47 -2.20 24.94
CA ASP A 406 -5.78 -2.68 25.39
C ASP A 406 -6.35 -3.73 24.43
N GLU A 407 -6.10 -3.55 23.14
CA GLU A 407 -6.53 -4.45 22.06
C GLU A 407 -5.89 -5.84 22.20
N ILE A 408 -4.60 -5.92 22.55
CA ILE A 408 -3.93 -7.20 22.82
C ILE A 408 -4.31 -7.74 24.19
N TRP A 409 -4.37 -6.87 25.21
CA TRP A 409 -4.62 -7.30 26.57
C TRP A 409 -6.00 -7.91 26.77
N GLN A 410 -6.98 -7.49 25.97
CA GLN A 410 -8.32 -8.10 25.98
C GLN A 410 -8.28 -9.61 25.71
N ASP A 411 -7.42 -10.05 24.78
CA ASP A 411 -7.31 -11.46 24.39
C ASP A 411 -6.31 -12.23 25.30
N PHE A 412 -5.36 -11.53 25.93
CA PHE A 412 -4.29 -12.09 26.76
C PHE A 412 -4.28 -11.50 28.16
N GLN A 413 -5.39 -11.62 28.90
CA GLN A 413 -5.59 -11.01 30.21
C GLN A 413 -4.58 -11.48 31.29
N ALA A 414 -3.99 -12.67 31.11
CA ALA A 414 -2.97 -13.19 32.02
C ALA A 414 -1.59 -12.53 31.83
N TRP A 415 -1.38 -11.78 30.76
CA TRP A 415 -0.09 -11.14 30.48
C TRP A 415 0.09 -9.86 31.28
N THR A 416 1.34 -9.61 31.65
CA THR A 416 1.75 -8.31 32.19
C THR A 416 1.81 -7.26 31.08
N GLN A 417 1.74 -5.99 31.45
CA GLN A 417 1.89 -4.90 30.48
C GLN A 417 3.23 -4.94 29.73
N PHE A 418 4.27 -5.43 30.39
CA PHE A 418 5.58 -5.61 29.75
C PHE A 418 5.54 -6.67 28.64
N GLU A 419 4.89 -7.81 28.88
CA GLU A 419 4.75 -8.89 27.89
C GLU A 419 3.94 -8.42 26.67
N VAL A 420 2.86 -7.66 26.89
CA VAL A 420 2.06 -7.05 25.80
C VAL A 420 2.92 -6.11 24.97
N ARG A 421 3.67 -5.21 25.61
CA ARG A 421 4.57 -4.27 24.92
C ARG A 421 5.67 -5.00 24.14
N LEU A 422 6.24 -6.05 24.73
CA LEU A 422 7.28 -6.86 24.09
C LEU A 422 6.73 -7.58 22.85
N ALA A 423 5.54 -8.17 22.93
CA ALA A 423 4.89 -8.85 21.80
C ALA A 423 4.61 -7.88 20.64
N LEU A 424 4.08 -6.68 20.93
CA LEU A 424 3.84 -5.65 19.93
C LEU A 424 5.16 -5.12 19.31
N ALA A 425 6.21 -4.95 20.14
CA ALA A 425 7.52 -4.52 19.66
C ALA A 425 8.18 -5.58 18.75
N LYS A 426 8.03 -6.88 19.06
CA LYS A 426 8.46 -7.99 18.19
C LYS A 426 7.74 -7.98 16.84
N CYS A 427 6.52 -7.48 16.76
CA CYS A 427 5.83 -7.29 15.49
C CYS A 427 6.28 -6.04 14.71
N GLY A 428 7.36 -5.37 15.13
CA GLY A 428 7.92 -4.20 14.46
C GLY A 428 7.15 -2.90 14.76
N LEU A 429 6.39 -2.84 15.85
CA LEU A 429 5.70 -1.63 16.29
C LEU A 429 6.60 -0.81 17.24
N THR A 430 6.71 0.48 16.99
CA THR A 430 7.44 1.40 17.88
C THR A 430 6.66 1.67 19.17
N THR A 431 7.33 2.12 20.21
CA THR A 431 6.69 2.48 21.49
C THR A 431 5.50 3.43 21.29
N LYS A 432 5.62 4.39 20.37
CA LYS A 432 4.56 5.35 20.06
C LYS A 432 3.33 4.68 19.42
N HIS A 433 3.54 3.74 18.48
CA HIS A 433 2.46 2.97 17.86
C HIS A 433 1.74 2.12 18.92
N ILE A 434 2.50 1.51 19.83
CA ILE A 434 1.99 0.67 20.92
C ILE A 434 1.04 1.44 21.85
N GLU A 435 1.30 2.72 22.09
CA GLU A 435 0.50 3.59 22.96
C GLU A 435 -0.65 4.29 22.20
N SER A 436 -0.65 4.25 20.88
CA SER A 436 -1.67 4.88 20.05
C SER A 436 -2.95 4.04 19.98
N LYS A 437 -4.07 4.70 19.66
CA LYS A 437 -5.31 4.00 19.30
C LYS A 437 -5.16 3.30 17.96
N VAL A 438 -5.75 2.11 17.82
CA VAL A 438 -5.64 1.31 16.60
C VAL A 438 -6.12 2.06 15.36
N LYS A 439 -7.19 2.86 15.45
CA LYS A 439 -7.72 3.65 14.34
C LYS A 439 -6.77 4.74 13.80
N VAL A 440 -5.80 5.18 14.60
CA VAL A 440 -4.82 6.23 14.21
C VAL A 440 -3.63 5.64 13.48
N LEU A 441 -3.47 4.31 13.53
CA LEU A 441 -2.40 3.59 12.87
C LEU A 441 -2.65 3.49 11.36
N SER A 442 -1.56 3.42 10.59
CA SER A 442 -1.63 3.04 9.17
C SER A 442 -2.16 1.62 8.98
N GLY A 443 -2.68 1.30 7.80
CA GLY A 443 -3.18 -0.05 7.49
C GLY A 443 -2.16 -1.15 7.79
N GLY A 444 -0.87 -0.92 7.50
CA GLY A 444 0.20 -1.85 7.79
C GLY A 444 0.49 -2.02 9.28
N GLU A 445 0.43 -0.95 10.07
CA GLU A 445 0.58 -1.03 11.52
C GLU A 445 -0.62 -1.75 12.16
N GLN A 446 -1.83 -1.51 11.66
CA GLN A 446 -3.03 -2.26 12.09
C GLN A 446 -2.91 -3.75 11.76
N ALA A 447 -2.39 -4.11 10.57
CA ALA A 447 -2.13 -5.49 10.21
C ALA A 447 -1.11 -6.15 11.16
N LYS A 448 -0.05 -5.44 11.56
CA LYS A 448 0.93 -5.90 12.55
C LYS A 448 0.30 -6.14 13.95
N VAL A 449 -0.65 -5.31 14.38
CA VAL A 449 -1.40 -5.55 15.63
C VAL A 449 -2.24 -6.83 15.53
N ARG A 450 -2.94 -7.04 14.39
CA ARG A 450 -3.71 -8.27 14.15
C ARG A 450 -2.82 -9.51 14.10
N LEU A 451 -1.67 -9.42 13.42
CA LEU A 451 -0.67 -10.50 13.41
C LEU A 451 -0.15 -10.80 14.81
N CYS A 452 0.07 -9.78 15.64
CA CYS A 452 0.49 -9.98 17.04
C CYS A 452 -0.52 -10.84 17.82
N LYS A 453 -1.82 -10.64 17.64
CA LYS A 453 -2.86 -11.51 18.22
C LYS A 453 -2.77 -12.93 17.71
N LEU A 454 -2.68 -13.08 16.39
CA LEU A 454 -2.65 -14.38 15.74
C LEU A 454 -1.44 -15.21 16.15
N ILE A 455 -0.25 -14.61 16.11
CA ILE A 455 1.04 -15.27 16.44
C ILE A 455 1.05 -15.77 17.88
N ASN A 456 0.49 -15.00 18.80
CA ASN A 456 0.51 -15.31 20.22
C ASN A 456 -0.61 -16.26 20.67
N ARG A 457 -1.60 -16.53 19.80
CA ARG A 457 -2.67 -17.49 20.06
C ARG A 457 -2.23 -18.89 19.62
N PRO A 458 -2.17 -19.90 20.51
CA PRO A 458 -1.85 -21.25 20.09
C PRO A 458 -2.84 -21.75 19.05
N SER A 459 -2.33 -22.28 17.94
CA SER A 459 -3.16 -22.78 16.83
C SER A 459 -2.51 -24.01 16.18
N ASN A 460 -3.31 -24.83 15.50
CA ASN A 460 -2.87 -25.93 14.65
C ASN A 460 -3.43 -25.84 13.22
N LEU A 461 -4.35 -24.88 13.00
CA LEU A 461 -4.83 -24.44 11.70
C LEU A 461 -4.78 -22.92 11.62
N LEU A 462 -4.04 -22.39 10.68
CA LEU A 462 -4.06 -20.97 10.31
C LEU A 462 -4.93 -20.78 9.08
N VAL A 463 -5.91 -19.89 9.17
CA VAL A 463 -6.72 -19.43 8.04
C VAL A 463 -6.40 -17.95 7.83
N LEU A 464 -5.85 -17.62 6.67
CA LEU A 464 -5.32 -16.28 6.38
C LEU A 464 -6.01 -15.71 5.14
N ASP A 465 -6.70 -14.59 5.31
CA ASP A 465 -7.38 -13.89 4.21
C ASP A 465 -6.56 -12.66 3.80
N GLU A 466 -5.83 -12.79 2.69
CA GLU A 466 -4.92 -11.76 2.12
C GLU A 466 -3.95 -11.17 3.17
N PRO A 467 -3.12 -12.00 3.84
CA PRO A 467 -2.30 -11.56 4.96
C PRO A 467 -1.16 -10.61 4.56
N THR A 468 -0.83 -10.52 3.27
CA THR A 468 0.24 -9.66 2.74
C THR A 468 -0.20 -8.23 2.50
N ASN A 469 -1.52 -7.96 2.44
CA ASN A 469 -2.05 -6.64 2.18
C ASN A 469 -1.59 -5.64 3.25
N HIS A 470 -1.15 -4.48 2.80
CA HIS A 470 -0.63 -3.38 3.62
C HIS A 470 0.68 -3.67 4.39
N LEU A 471 1.25 -4.88 4.31
CA LEU A 471 2.53 -5.16 4.95
C LEU A 471 3.69 -4.58 4.13
N ASP A 472 4.67 -4.02 4.83
CA ASP A 472 5.94 -3.64 4.22
C ASP A 472 6.78 -4.88 3.86
N VAL A 473 7.79 -4.68 3.02
CA VAL A 473 8.62 -5.77 2.48
C VAL A 473 9.27 -6.61 3.60
N ALA A 474 9.76 -5.96 4.66
CA ALA A 474 10.38 -6.65 5.79
C ALA A 474 9.37 -7.55 6.51
N ALA A 475 8.15 -7.05 6.76
CA ALA A 475 7.09 -7.84 7.39
C ALA A 475 6.59 -8.99 6.50
N LYS A 476 6.48 -8.79 5.17
CA LYS A 476 6.15 -9.86 4.23
C LYS A 476 7.19 -10.98 4.24
N THR A 477 8.47 -10.61 4.17
CA THR A 477 9.58 -11.58 4.19
C THR A 477 9.58 -12.40 5.49
N GLU A 478 9.42 -11.73 6.62
CA GLU A 478 9.38 -12.39 7.92
C GLU A 478 8.13 -13.26 8.10
N LEU A 479 6.97 -12.81 7.62
CA LEU A 479 5.74 -13.60 7.63
C LEU A 479 5.91 -14.88 6.79
N LYS A 480 6.48 -14.78 5.60
CA LYS A 480 6.79 -15.95 4.75
C LYS A 480 7.68 -16.94 5.49
N ARG A 481 8.79 -16.47 6.13
CA ARG A 481 9.69 -17.31 6.93
C ARG A 481 8.92 -18.03 8.06
N ALA A 482 8.16 -17.28 8.82
CA ALA A 482 7.41 -17.83 9.95
C ALA A 482 6.35 -18.85 9.52
N LEU A 483 5.66 -18.63 8.40
CA LEU A 483 4.70 -19.59 7.84
C LEU A 483 5.40 -20.83 7.26
N GLN A 484 6.63 -20.72 6.74
CA GLN A 484 7.42 -21.88 6.30
C GLN A 484 7.81 -22.77 7.49
N GLU A 485 8.22 -22.17 8.60
CA GLU A 485 8.62 -22.87 9.83
C GLU A 485 7.44 -23.43 10.63
N TYR A 486 6.23 -22.89 10.41
CA TYR A 486 5.04 -23.36 11.11
C TYR A 486 4.66 -24.81 10.74
N ASN A 487 4.56 -25.70 11.75
CA ASN A 487 4.29 -27.13 11.58
C ASN A 487 2.79 -27.50 11.50
N GLY A 488 1.90 -26.53 11.70
CA GLY A 488 0.45 -26.73 11.57
C GLY A 488 0.00 -26.71 10.10
N SER A 489 -1.31 -26.70 9.91
CA SER A 489 -1.94 -26.58 8.60
C SER A 489 -2.25 -25.14 8.29
N ILE A 490 -2.18 -24.76 7.01
CA ILE A 490 -2.44 -23.39 6.55
C ILE A 490 -3.44 -23.43 5.41
N LEU A 491 -4.49 -22.63 5.51
CA LEU A 491 -5.40 -22.31 4.41
C LEU A 491 -5.34 -20.80 4.17
N MET A 492 -4.88 -20.36 3.01
CA MET A 492 -4.57 -18.96 2.77
C MET A 492 -5.15 -18.50 1.43
N VAL A 493 -5.79 -17.34 1.43
CA VAL A 493 -6.07 -16.56 0.22
C VAL A 493 -4.88 -15.63 -0.02
N CYS A 494 -4.26 -15.71 -1.19
CA CYS A 494 -3.15 -14.85 -1.55
C CYS A 494 -3.07 -14.65 -3.06
N HIS A 495 -2.78 -13.41 -3.50
CA HIS A 495 -2.63 -13.04 -4.90
C HIS A 495 -1.16 -12.89 -5.33
N GLU A 496 -0.21 -13.00 -4.41
CA GLU A 496 1.22 -12.78 -4.64
C GLU A 496 1.95 -14.12 -4.81
N PRO A 497 2.25 -14.60 -6.05
CA PRO A 497 2.95 -15.87 -6.28
C PRO A 497 4.30 -15.95 -5.55
N GLU A 498 5.07 -14.85 -5.54
CA GLU A 498 6.37 -14.78 -4.88
C GLU A 498 6.26 -15.02 -3.37
N PHE A 499 5.11 -14.71 -2.76
CA PHE A 499 4.89 -14.93 -1.34
C PHE A 499 4.65 -16.41 -1.03
N TYR A 500 3.80 -17.11 -1.78
CA TYR A 500 3.46 -18.49 -1.46
C TYR A 500 4.33 -19.54 -2.18
N GLU A 501 5.13 -19.15 -3.17
CA GLU A 501 6.09 -20.05 -3.81
C GLU A 501 7.10 -20.59 -2.79
N GLY A 502 7.23 -21.93 -2.74
CA GLY A 502 8.02 -22.65 -1.73
C GLY A 502 7.38 -22.76 -0.34
N LEU A 503 6.14 -22.24 -0.16
CA LEU A 503 5.32 -22.40 1.04
C LEU A 503 4.14 -23.36 0.79
N ALA A 504 3.40 -23.16 -0.31
CA ALA A 504 2.21 -23.92 -0.65
C ALA A 504 2.53 -25.37 -0.98
N THR A 505 1.75 -26.32 -0.42
CA THR A 505 1.76 -27.73 -0.81
C THR A 505 0.78 -28.02 -1.93
N GLU A 506 -0.27 -27.18 -2.05
CA GLU A 506 -1.34 -27.30 -3.02
C GLU A 506 -1.94 -25.92 -3.30
N ILE A 507 -2.42 -25.70 -4.53
CA ILE A 507 -3.08 -24.45 -4.94
C ILE A 507 -4.48 -24.82 -5.42
N TRP A 508 -5.48 -24.11 -4.92
CA TRP A 508 -6.86 -24.22 -5.34
C TRP A 508 -7.28 -23.01 -6.15
N ASP A 509 -7.55 -23.21 -7.43
CA ASP A 509 -8.06 -22.15 -8.30
C ASP A 509 -9.59 -22.12 -8.23
N LEU A 510 -10.13 -21.08 -7.60
CA LEU A 510 -11.57 -20.91 -7.42
C LEU A 510 -12.28 -20.58 -8.74
N SER A 511 -11.56 -20.15 -9.78
CA SER A 511 -12.13 -19.85 -11.10
C SER A 511 -12.73 -21.08 -11.76
N GLU A 512 -12.18 -22.27 -11.52
CA GLU A 512 -12.71 -23.54 -12.02
C GLU A 512 -14.06 -23.93 -11.37
N TRP A 513 -14.33 -23.42 -10.19
CA TRP A 513 -15.44 -23.81 -9.33
C TRP A 513 -16.58 -22.80 -9.29
N THR A 514 -16.37 -21.61 -9.81
CA THR A 514 -17.37 -20.54 -9.81
C THR A 514 -18.54 -20.84 -10.76
N THR A 515 -19.72 -20.34 -10.41
CA THR A 515 -20.89 -20.26 -11.29
C THR A 515 -20.97 -18.93 -12.02
N ARG A 516 -20.16 -17.95 -11.63
CA ARG A 516 -20.08 -16.66 -12.31
C ARG A 516 -19.26 -16.78 -13.60
N LEU A 517 -19.71 -16.14 -14.65
CA LEU A 517 -18.91 -15.92 -15.85
C LEU A 517 -17.86 -14.85 -15.50
N ILE A 518 -16.61 -15.22 -15.56
CA ILE A 518 -15.46 -14.35 -15.34
C ILE A 518 -15.01 -13.79 -16.70
#